data_18a840459f32f5e3e2c5345f2a65ebdd
#
_entry.id   18a840459f32f5e3e2c5345f2a65ebdd
#
_cell.length_a   1.000
_cell.length_b   1.000
_cell.length_c   1.000
_cell.angle_alpha   90.00
_cell.angle_beta   90.00
_cell.angle_gamma   90.00
#
_symmetry.space_group_name_H-M   'P 1'
#
loop_
_entity.id
_entity.type
_entity.pdbx_description
1 polymer ?
#
loop_
_entity_poly.entity_id
_entity_poly.type
_entity_poly.pdbx_seq_one_letter_code
_entity_poly.pdbx_strand_id
1 'polypeptide(L)'
;MTCSVGFFNSVPIAVLFLTVGLGYLIGKLKVGPIQLGGVCGTLIVALLIGQTGCQMRGDLKEVAFALFIFAMGYSGGPQFFANLNRSSLRYIVLPVIEALLVLTIVLAAVPLFGLDAGTAAGLAAGAATESAVVGTAAEALKHLGLPDADVQRMEANIATAYTLTYLVGLISIVFFTSQVAPALPVSYTHLTLPTNREV
;
A
#
# COMPACT_ATOMS: atom_id res chain seq x y z
N MET A 1 9.65 -20.11 -3.84
CA MET A 1 10.21 -19.08 -4.73
C MET A 1 10.92 -19.77 -5.88
N THR A 2 10.69 -19.32 -7.08
CA THR A 2 11.46 -19.69 -8.26
C THR A 2 12.14 -18.43 -8.78
N CYS A 3 13.46 -18.44 -8.86
CA CYS A 3 14.24 -17.30 -9.35
C CYS A 3 15.08 -17.74 -10.54
N SER A 4 15.28 -16.89 -11.52
CA SER A 4 16.19 -17.15 -12.65
C SER A 4 17.66 -17.18 -12.22
N VAL A 5 18.00 -16.54 -11.10
CA VAL A 5 19.34 -16.56 -10.51
C VAL A 5 19.45 -17.74 -9.54
N GLY A 6 20.27 -18.75 -9.88
CA GLY A 6 20.37 -20.02 -9.15
C GLY A 6 20.68 -19.90 -7.65
N PHE A 7 21.43 -18.89 -7.23
CA PHE A 7 21.71 -18.64 -5.80
C PHE A 7 20.43 -18.36 -5.00
N PHE A 8 19.48 -17.61 -5.56
CA PHE A 8 18.23 -17.27 -4.87
C PHE A 8 17.22 -18.43 -4.81
N ASN A 9 17.37 -19.45 -5.67
CA ASN A 9 16.55 -20.64 -5.61
C ASN A 9 16.88 -21.54 -4.40
N SER A 10 18.13 -21.50 -3.94
CA SER A 10 18.58 -22.35 -2.83
C SER A 10 18.06 -21.89 -1.47
N VAL A 11 17.78 -20.58 -1.32
CA VAL A 11 17.36 -19.99 -0.03
C VAL A 11 16.26 -18.94 -0.23
N PRO A 12 15.05 -19.34 -0.62
CA PRO A 12 13.97 -18.41 -1.00
C PRO A 12 13.53 -17.49 0.14
N ILE A 13 13.57 -17.96 1.39
CA ILE A 13 13.22 -17.16 2.57
C ILE A 13 14.27 -16.06 2.83
N ALA A 14 15.55 -16.33 2.55
CA ALA A 14 16.58 -15.32 2.69
C ALA A 14 16.39 -14.15 1.74
N VAL A 15 15.88 -14.38 0.52
CA VAL A 15 15.53 -13.32 -0.43
C VAL A 15 14.44 -12.40 0.13
N LEU A 16 13.42 -12.97 0.78
CA LEU A 16 12.37 -12.18 1.43
C LEU A 16 12.96 -11.27 2.52
N PHE A 17 13.74 -11.84 3.45
CA PHE A 17 14.34 -11.06 4.53
C PHE A 17 15.37 -10.04 4.02
N LEU A 18 16.13 -10.39 2.98
CA LEU A 18 17.05 -9.45 2.34
C LEU A 18 16.28 -8.28 1.71
N THR A 19 15.18 -8.57 1.01
CA THR A 19 14.31 -7.55 0.41
C THR A 19 13.75 -6.60 1.47
N VAL A 20 13.23 -7.14 2.57
CA VAL A 20 12.68 -6.36 3.68
C VAL A 20 13.79 -5.56 4.37
N GLY A 21 14.94 -6.17 4.65
CA GLY A 21 16.06 -5.52 5.32
C GLY A 21 16.66 -4.37 4.51
N LEU A 22 16.98 -4.62 3.24
CA LEU A 22 17.48 -3.60 2.32
C LEU A 22 16.44 -2.51 2.09
N GLY A 23 15.18 -2.90 1.91
CA GLY A 23 14.08 -1.96 1.73
C GLY A 23 13.88 -1.05 2.93
N TYR A 24 13.96 -1.60 4.14
CA TYR A 24 13.90 -0.80 5.36
C TYR A 24 15.06 0.20 5.47
N LEU A 25 16.28 -0.21 5.09
CA LEU A 25 17.44 0.67 5.06
C LEU A 25 17.27 1.81 4.05
N ILE A 26 16.80 1.49 2.83
CA ILE A 26 16.49 2.49 1.80
C ILE A 26 15.36 3.40 2.27
N GLY A 27 14.36 2.86 2.95
CA GLY A 27 13.26 3.63 3.51
C GLY A 27 13.67 4.67 4.57
N LYS A 28 14.87 4.54 5.15
CA LYS A 28 15.43 5.56 6.06
C LYS A 28 16.01 6.77 5.34
N LEU A 29 16.17 6.70 4.02
CA LEU A 29 16.66 7.84 3.25
C LEU A 29 15.66 9.00 3.35
N LYS A 30 16.21 10.18 3.64
CA LYS A 30 15.48 11.44 3.71
C LYS A 30 15.88 12.31 2.54
N VAL A 31 14.91 12.82 1.82
CA VAL A 31 15.10 13.80 0.75
C VAL A 31 14.37 15.07 1.16
N GLY A 32 15.11 16.01 1.73
CA GLY A 32 14.53 17.21 2.33
C GLY A 32 13.62 16.88 3.52
N PRO A 33 12.39 17.40 3.58
CA PRO A 33 11.44 17.12 4.66
C PRO A 33 10.77 15.73 4.54
N ILE A 34 10.94 15.04 3.40
CA ILE A 34 10.26 13.78 3.09
C ILE A 34 11.16 12.61 3.43
N GLN A 35 10.67 11.69 4.25
CA GLN A 35 11.28 10.38 4.46
C GLN A 35 10.55 9.35 3.62
N LEU A 36 11.29 8.54 2.87
CA LEU A 36 10.74 7.55 1.94
C LEU A 36 9.84 6.52 2.65
N GLY A 37 10.19 6.15 3.88
CA GLY A 37 9.46 5.17 4.67
C GLY A 37 9.81 3.71 4.33
N GLY A 38 9.69 2.83 5.33
CA GLY A 38 10.07 1.42 5.19
C GLY A 38 9.25 0.67 4.12
N VAL A 39 7.96 0.95 4.01
CA VAL A 39 7.07 0.33 3.01
C VAL A 39 7.54 0.67 1.59
N CYS A 40 7.76 1.96 1.32
CA CYS A 40 8.19 2.43 0.01
C CYS A 40 9.58 1.87 -0.36
N GLY A 41 10.53 1.90 0.58
CA GLY A 41 11.85 1.32 0.35
C GLY A 41 11.78 -0.18 0.05
N THR A 42 10.94 -0.92 0.77
CA THR A 42 10.75 -2.37 0.54
C THR A 42 10.09 -2.64 -0.82
N LEU A 43 9.13 -1.83 -1.24
CA LEU A 43 8.51 -1.95 -2.56
C LEU A 43 9.51 -1.73 -3.70
N ILE A 44 10.38 -0.72 -3.59
CA ILE A 44 11.42 -0.46 -4.58
C ILE A 44 12.37 -1.65 -4.70
N VAL A 45 12.86 -2.16 -3.57
CA VAL A 45 13.77 -3.33 -3.58
C VAL A 45 13.06 -4.57 -4.10
N ALA A 46 11.81 -4.80 -3.71
CA ALA A 46 11.02 -5.94 -4.19
C ALA A 46 10.80 -5.87 -5.71
N LEU A 47 10.54 -4.67 -6.25
CA LEU A 47 10.37 -4.46 -7.68
C LEU A 47 11.67 -4.78 -8.45
N LEU A 48 12.82 -4.31 -7.95
CA LEU A 48 14.12 -4.57 -8.56
C LEU A 48 14.47 -6.08 -8.53
N ILE A 49 14.26 -6.74 -7.39
CA ILE A 49 14.48 -8.18 -7.27
C ILE A 49 13.48 -8.96 -8.13
N GLY A 50 12.23 -8.53 -8.21
CA GLY A 50 11.20 -9.14 -9.04
C GLY A 50 11.56 -9.16 -10.53
N GLN A 51 12.27 -8.14 -11.02
CA GLN A 51 12.76 -8.11 -12.41
C GLN A 51 13.77 -9.22 -12.72
N THR A 52 14.41 -9.81 -11.72
CA THR A 52 15.28 -10.99 -11.91
C THR A 52 14.51 -12.29 -12.09
N GLY A 53 13.17 -12.23 -12.24
CA GLY A 53 12.30 -13.39 -12.41
C GLY A 53 12.02 -14.14 -11.11
N CYS A 54 12.28 -13.54 -9.95
CA CYS A 54 11.96 -14.14 -8.65
C CYS A 54 10.47 -14.05 -8.37
N GLN A 55 9.81 -15.20 -8.22
CA GLN A 55 8.40 -15.28 -7.85
C GLN A 55 8.22 -15.88 -6.46
N MET A 56 7.39 -15.25 -5.64
CA MET A 56 7.03 -15.78 -4.33
C MET A 56 5.94 -16.86 -4.47
N ARG A 57 6.03 -17.94 -3.68
CA ARG A 57 5.02 -18.98 -3.63
C ARG A 57 3.70 -18.40 -3.09
N GLY A 58 2.57 -18.90 -3.63
CA GLY A 58 1.23 -18.44 -3.26
C GLY A 58 0.93 -18.59 -1.77
N ASP A 59 1.24 -19.75 -1.20
CA ASP A 59 1.06 -20.05 0.23
C ASP A 59 1.79 -19.04 1.15
N LEU A 60 2.99 -18.63 0.78
CA LEU A 60 3.73 -17.62 1.56
C LEU A 60 3.11 -16.21 1.43
N LYS A 61 2.59 -15.87 0.25
CA LYS A 61 1.84 -14.62 0.05
C LYS A 61 0.59 -14.58 0.94
N GLU A 62 -0.18 -15.66 0.98
CA GLU A 62 -1.40 -15.78 1.77
C GLU A 62 -1.13 -15.65 3.27
N VAL A 63 -0.11 -16.34 3.78
CA VAL A 63 0.29 -16.23 5.20
C VAL A 63 0.75 -14.81 5.53
N ALA A 64 1.57 -14.19 4.67
CA ALA A 64 2.03 -12.82 4.87
C ALA A 64 0.87 -11.82 4.86
N PHE A 65 -0.10 -12.01 3.96
CA PHE A 65 -1.30 -11.18 3.89
C PHE A 65 -2.19 -11.36 5.11
N ALA A 66 -2.43 -12.60 5.56
CA ALA A 66 -3.21 -12.88 6.76
C ALA A 66 -2.57 -12.23 8.01
N LEU A 67 -1.24 -12.34 8.16
CA LEU A 67 -0.50 -11.69 9.25
C LEU A 67 -0.59 -10.16 9.18
N PHE A 68 -0.54 -9.58 7.99
CA PHE A 68 -0.69 -8.14 7.79
C PHE A 68 -2.08 -7.66 8.25
N ILE A 69 -3.17 -8.31 7.80
CA ILE A 69 -4.53 -7.97 8.21
C ILE A 69 -4.72 -8.16 9.72
N PHE A 70 -4.21 -9.27 10.28
CA PHE A 70 -4.25 -9.50 11.72
C PHE A 70 -3.53 -8.40 12.50
N ALA A 71 -2.32 -8.04 12.10
CA ALA A 71 -1.53 -7.01 12.77
C ALA A 71 -2.23 -5.64 12.74
N MET A 72 -2.82 -5.27 11.59
CA MET A 72 -3.60 -4.05 11.46
C MET A 72 -4.84 -4.05 12.37
N GLY A 73 -5.61 -5.13 12.37
CA GLY A 73 -6.79 -5.28 13.23
C GLY A 73 -6.43 -5.28 14.71
N TYR A 74 -5.37 -5.98 15.08
CA TYR A 74 -4.89 -6.05 16.47
C TYR A 74 -4.41 -4.69 16.99
N SER A 75 -3.68 -3.95 16.17
CA SER A 75 -3.15 -2.63 16.56
C SER A 75 -4.22 -1.54 16.52
N GLY A 76 -5.09 -1.54 15.51
CA GLY A 76 -6.08 -0.48 15.29
C GLY A 76 -7.40 -0.71 16.01
N GLY A 77 -7.77 -1.97 16.26
CA GLY A 77 -9.06 -2.33 16.83
C GLY A 77 -9.37 -1.68 18.18
N PRO A 78 -8.49 -1.79 19.18
CA PRO A 78 -8.72 -1.17 20.50
C PRO A 78 -8.89 0.34 20.40
N GLN A 79 -8.10 1.02 19.59
CA GLN A 79 -8.17 2.47 19.39
C GLN A 79 -9.45 2.87 18.66
N PHE A 80 -9.88 2.09 17.67
CA PHE A 80 -11.12 2.31 16.95
C PHE A 80 -12.31 2.27 17.90
N PHE A 81 -12.45 1.21 18.71
CA PHE A 81 -13.57 1.06 19.63
C PHE A 81 -13.52 2.09 20.78
N ALA A 82 -12.33 2.41 21.30
CA ALA A 82 -12.18 3.43 22.35
C ALA A 82 -12.62 4.82 21.89
N ASN A 83 -12.43 5.12 20.60
CA ASN A 83 -12.79 6.41 20.02
C ASN A 83 -14.16 6.44 19.36
N LEU A 84 -14.91 5.36 19.35
CA LEU A 84 -16.22 5.28 18.71
C LEU A 84 -17.28 5.99 19.57
N ASN A 85 -17.52 7.25 19.27
CA ASN A 85 -18.55 8.07 19.89
C ASN A 85 -19.35 8.85 18.84
N ARG A 86 -20.44 9.53 19.25
CA ARG A 86 -21.30 10.29 18.31
C ARG A 86 -20.54 11.39 17.57
N SER A 87 -19.52 11.95 18.16
CA SER A 87 -18.70 12.99 17.51
C SER A 87 -17.77 12.38 16.45
N SER A 88 -17.23 11.20 16.69
CA SER A 88 -16.35 10.50 15.75
C SER A 88 -17.10 9.95 14.54
N LEU A 89 -18.40 9.69 14.64
CA LEU A 89 -19.20 9.26 13.48
C LEU A 89 -19.16 10.27 12.32
N ARG A 90 -18.98 11.55 12.59
CA ARG A 90 -18.81 12.57 11.54
C ARG A 90 -17.55 12.35 10.71
N TYR A 91 -16.50 11.79 11.33
CA TYR A 91 -15.24 11.51 10.62
C TYR A 91 -15.33 10.32 9.69
N ILE A 92 -16.33 9.44 9.86
CA ILE A 92 -16.58 8.30 8.95
C ILE A 92 -17.01 8.79 7.56
N VAL A 93 -17.61 9.96 7.48
CA VAL A 93 -18.06 10.53 6.19
C VAL A 93 -16.86 10.81 5.26
N LEU A 94 -15.74 11.27 5.80
CA LEU A 94 -14.55 11.59 4.99
C LEU A 94 -13.96 10.36 4.27
N PRO A 95 -13.64 9.25 4.96
CA PRO A 95 -13.18 8.03 4.29
C PRO A 95 -14.19 7.46 3.29
N VAL A 96 -15.49 7.57 3.56
CA VAL A 96 -16.51 7.13 2.60
C VAL A 96 -16.47 7.99 1.33
N ILE A 97 -16.37 9.30 1.46
CA ILE A 97 -16.26 10.22 0.32
C ILE A 97 -14.96 9.90 -0.45
N GLU A 98 -13.84 9.73 0.25
CA GLU A 98 -12.55 9.38 -0.36
C GLU A 98 -12.65 8.07 -1.15
N ALA A 99 -13.17 7.01 -0.55
CA ALA A 99 -13.34 5.72 -1.20
C ALA A 99 -14.22 5.80 -2.46
N LEU A 100 -15.34 6.53 -2.39
CA LEU A 100 -16.23 6.75 -3.53
C LEU A 100 -15.57 7.56 -4.63
N LEU A 101 -14.81 8.59 -4.29
CA LEU A 101 -14.08 9.40 -5.26
C LEU A 101 -13.00 8.60 -5.98
N VAL A 102 -12.16 7.88 -5.22
CA VAL A 102 -11.11 7.03 -5.80
C VAL A 102 -11.72 5.98 -6.71
N LEU A 103 -12.78 5.29 -6.26
CA LEU A 103 -13.47 4.29 -7.06
C LEU A 103 -14.05 4.89 -8.34
N THR A 104 -14.73 6.04 -8.26
CA THR A 104 -15.33 6.71 -9.41
C THR A 104 -14.29 7.13 -10.43
N ILE A 105 -13.18 7.72 -9.97
CA ILE A 105 -12.08 8.16 -10.85
C ILE A 105 -11.45 6.96 -11.56
N VAL A 106 -11.17 5.88 -10.82
CA VAL A 106 -10.56 4.67 -11.40
C VAL A 106 -11.51 4.00 -12.39
N LEU A 107 -12.78 3.85 -12.05
CA LEU A 107 -13.77 3.28 -12.96
C LEU A 107 -13.96 4.12 -14.24
N ALA A 108 -13.84 5.43 -14.16
CA ALA A 108 -13.85 6.30 -15.33
C ALA A 108 -12.55 6.16 -16.15
N ALA A 109 -11.41 5.94 -15.51
CA ALA A 109 -10.13 5.75 -16.19
C ALA A 109 -10.05 4.41 -16.94
N VAL A 110 -10.72 3.36 -16.47
CA VAL A 110 -10.72 2.03 -17.09
C VAL A 110 -11.05 2.10 -18.60
N PRO A 111 -12.20 2.64 -19.04
CA PRO A 111 -12.53 2.70 -20.46
C PRO A 111 -11.68 3.74 -21.22
N LEU A 112 -11.24 4.82 -20.55
CA LEU A 112 -10.43 5.86 -21.20
C LEU A 112 -9.03 5.38 -21.58
N PHE A 113 -8.43 4.55 -20.76
CA PHE A 113 -7.05 4.08 -20.93
C PHE A 113 -6.95 2.58 -21.25
N GLY A 114 -8.07 1.88 -21.38
CA GLY A 114 -8.09 0.44 -21.66
C GLY A 114 -7.44 -0.39 -20.57
N LEU A 115 -7.63 -0.03 -19.29
CA LEU A 115 -6.99 -0.69 -18.17
C LEU A 115 -7.62 -2.06 -17.89
N ASP A 116 -6.79 -3.05 -17.59
CA ASP A 116 -7.27 -4.32 -17.01
C ASP A 116 -7.62 -4.17 -15.53
N ALA A 117 -8.35 -5.13 -14.98
CA ALA A 117 -8.81 -5.10 -13.60
C ALA A 117 -7.65 -5.05 -12.59
N GLY A 118 -6.54 -5.72 -12.89
CA GLY A 118 -5.35 -5.69 -12.05
C GLY A 118 -4.72 -4.30 -12.00
N THR A 119 -4.51 -3.69 -13.16
CA THR A 119 -3.98 -2.32 -13.25
C THR A 119 -4.89 -1.33 -12.55
N ALA A 120 -6.21 -1.42 -12.76
CA ALA A 120 -7.19 -0.54 -12.13
C ALA A 120 -7.16 -0.65 -10.59
N ALA A 121 -7.12 -1.88 -10.07
CA ALA A 121 -7.03 -2.13 -8.64
C ALA A 121 -5.71 -1.60 -8.04
N GLY A 122 -4.58 -1.79 -8.74
CA GLY A 122 -3.28 -1.27 -8.34
C GLY A 122 -3.23 0.25 -8.30
N LEU A 123 -3.82 0.92 -9.29
CA LEU A 123 -3.96 2.38 -9.33
C LEU A 123 -4.79 2.89 -8.16
N ALA A 124 -5.93 2.27 -7.87
CA ALA A 124 -6.78 2.63 -6.74
C ALA A 124 -6.04 2.49 -5.41
N ALA A 125 -5.42 1.32 -5.20
CA ALA A 125 -4.66 1.01 -4.00
C ALA A 125 -3.50 1.98 -3.77
N GLY A 126 -2.73 2.27 -4.81
CA GLY A 126 -1.55 3.13 -4.71
C GLY A 126 -1.91 4.60 -4.53
N ALA A 127 -2.90 5.11 -5.27
CA ALA A 127 -3.34 6.49 -5.14
C ALA A 127 -3.89 6.80 -3.74
N ALA A 128 -4.64 5.87 -3.16
CA ALA A 128 -5.14 5.96 -1.78
C ALA A 128 -4.09 5.58 -0.71
N THR A 129 -2.90 5.11 -1.12
CA THR A 129 -1.87 4.55 -0.23
C THR A 129 -2.37 3.36 0.64
N GLU A 130 -3.33 2.61 0.11
CA GLU A 130 -4.01 1.51 0.80
C GLU A 130 -3.44 0.15 0.40
N SER A 131 -2.42 -0.31 1.11
CA SER A 131 -1.75 -1.59 0.85
C SER A 131 -2.67 -2.82 0.98
N ALA A 132 -3.70 -2.75 1.81
CA ALA A 132 -4.65 -3.85 2.00
C ALA A 132 -5.43 -4.19 0.72
N VAL A 133 -5.69 -3.19 -0.12
CA VAL A 133 -6.39 -3.37 -1.41
C VAL A 133 -5.60 -4.26 -2.35
N VAL A 134 -4.27 -4.23 -2.31
CA VAL A 134 -3.41 -5.08 -3.17
C VAL A 134 -3.69 -6.56 -2.91
N GLY A 135 -3.72 -6.96 -1.64
CA GLY A 135 -3.98 -8.35 -1.28
C GLY A 135 -5.43 -8.79 -1.55
N THR A 136 -6.40 -7.94 -1.18
CA THR A 136 -7.83 -8.25 -1.43
C THR A 136 -8.15 -8.30 -2.92
N ALA A 137 -7.56 -7.43 -3.74
CA ALA A 137 -7.74 -7.47 -5.19
C ALA A 137 -7.11 -8.73 -5.82
N ALA A 138 -5.90 -9.10 -5.39
CA ALA A 138 -5.26 -10.33 -5.86
C ALA A 138 -6.09 -11.58 -5.51
N GLU A 139 -6.67 -11.62 -4.32
CA GLU A 139 -7.57 -12.72 -3.93
C GLU A 139 -8.87 -12.71 -4.75
N ALA A 140 -9.47 -11.53 -4.95
CA ALA A 140 -10.68 -11.40 -5.75
C ALA A 140 -10.49 -11.89 -7.21
N LEU A 141 -9.33 -11.65 -7.82
CA LEU A 141 -9.01 -12.12 -9.18
C LEU A 141 -9.09 -13.63 -9.32
N LYS A 142 -8.70 -14.40 -8.29
CA LYS A 142 -8.76 -15.86 -8.29
C LYS A 142 -10.20 -16.40 -8.39
N HIS A 143 -11.17 -15.62 -7.95
CA HIS A 143 -12.59 -15.99 -7.95
C HIS A 143 -13.34 -15.57 -9.22
N LEU A 144 -12.69 -14.89 -10.17
CA LEU A 144 -13.32 -14.44 -11.42
C LEU A 144 -13.45 -15.54 -12.46
N GLY A 145 -12.92 -16.74 -12.23
CA GLY A 145 -12.97 -17.85 -13.20
C GLY A 145 -12.14 -17.60 -14.45
N LEU A 146 -11.13 -16.74 -14.36
CA LEU A 146 -10.20 -16.45 -15.44
C LEU A 146 -9.12 -17.54 -15.57
N PRO A 147 -8.49 -17.71 -16.75
CA PRO A 147 -7.32 -18.58 -16.89
C PRO A 147 -6.18 -18.17 -15.94
N ASP A 148 -5.46 -19.14 -15.39
CA ASP A 148 -4.37 -18.89 -14.42
C ASP A 148 -3.31 -17.92 -14.94
N ALA A 149 -3.01 -17.97 -16.24
CA ALA A 149 -2.06 -17.05 -16.87
C ALA A 149 -2.53 -15.59 -16.83
N ASP A 150 -3.83 -15.35 -17.00
CA ASP A 150 -4.42 -14.01 -16.92
C ASP A 150 -4.45 -13.51 -15.50
N VAL A 151 -4.80 -14.37 -14.53
CA VAL A 151 -4.75 -14.05 -13.09
C VAL A 151 -3.35 -13.63 -12.69
N GLN A 152 -2.32 -14.42 -13.04
CA GLN A 152 -0.92 -14.10 -12.73
C GLN A 152 -0.47 -12.77 -13.35
N ARG A 153 -0.87 -12.52 -14.60
CA ARG A 153 -0.57 -11.25 -15.27
C ARG A 153 -1.22 -10.08 -14.55
N MET A 154 -2.51 -10.19 -14.18
CA MET A 154 -3.22 -9.15 -13.48
C MET A 154 -2.68 -8.93 -12.06
N GLU A 155 -2.28 -9.98 -11.33
CA GLU A 155 -1.59 -9.84 -10.05
C GLU A 155 -0.26 -9.05 -10.17
N ALA A 156 0.51 -9.32 -11.22
CA ALA A 156 1.72 -8.56 -11.50
C ALA A 156 1.42 -7.09 -11.83
N ASN A 157 0.33 -6.84 -12.56
CA ASN A 157 -0.13 -5.49 -12.90
C ASN A 157 -0.62 -4.74 -11.65
N ILE A 158 -1.31 -5.39 -10.69
CA ILE A 158 -1.65 -4.79 -9.40
C ILE A 158 -0.38 -4.26 -8.73
N ALA A 159 0.63 -5.11 -8.57
CA ALA A 159 1.86 -4.75 -7.87
C ALA A 159 2.61 -3.60 -8.55
N THR A 160 2.68 -3.61 -9.87
CA THR A 160 3.37 -2.58 -10.66
C THR A 160 2.64 -1.24 -10.58
N ALA A 161 1.33 -1.23 -10.84
CA ALA A 161 0.51 -0.03 -10.80
C ALA A 161 0.48 0.57 -9.38
N TYR A 162 0.31 -0.28 -8.36
CA TYR A 162 0.38 0.13 -6.97
C TYR A 162 1.70 0.81 -6.64
N THR A 163 2.84 0.21 -6.99
CA THR A 163 4.15 0.75 -6.62
C THR A 163 4.36 2.15 -7.23
N LEU A 164 3.98 2.33 -8.49
CA LEU A 164 4.13 3.61 -9.17
C LEU A 164 3.22 4.69 -8.57
N THR A 165 1.95 4.38 -8.37
CA THR A 165 0.98 5.36 -7.84
C THR A 165 1.14 5.61 -6.35
N TYR A 166 1.60 4.63 -5.58
CA TYR A 166 1.90 4.80 -4.15
C TYR A 166 2.99 5.86 -3.92
N LEU A 167 4.05 5.86 -4.73
CA LEU A 167 5.10 6.89 -4.63
C LEU A 167 4.53 8.28 -4.87
N VAL A 168 3.73 8.44 -5.91
CA VAL A 168 3.09 9.73 -6.25
C VAL A 168 2.10 10.13 -5.16
N GLY A 169 1.27 9.18 -4.69
CA GLY A 169 0.31 9.40 -3.61
C GLY A 169 0.99 9.85 -2.31
N LEU A 170 2.05 9.14 -1.91
CA LEU A 170 2.82 9.49 -0.71
C LEU A 170 3.41 10.89 -0.79
N ILE A 171 4.05 11.24 -1.91
CA ILE A 171 4.62 12.58 -2.12
C ILE A 171 3.51 13.64 -2.06
N SER A 172 2.39 13.38 -2.73
CA SER A 172 1.24 14.30 -2.76
C SER A 172 0.65 14.53 -1.38
N ILE A 173 0.43 13.46 -0.59
CA ILE A 173 -0.09 13.56 0.77
C ILE A 173 0.87 14.33 1.67
N VAL A 174 2.16 14.02 1.63
CA VAL A 174 3.18 14.73 2.43
C VAL A 174 3.24 16.21 2.03
N PHE A 175 3.24 16.51 0.74
CA PHE A 175 3.24 17.88 0.26
C PHE A 175 1.99 18.63 0.71
N PHE A 176 0.83 18.06 0.52
CA PHE A 176 -0.44 18.69 0.91
C PHE A 176 -0.52 18.94 2.42
N THR A 177 -0.18 17.94 3.23
CA THR A 177 -0.27 18.06 4.70
C THR A 177 0.79 18.98 5.28
N SER A 178 1.98 19.06 4.66
CA SER A 178 3.09 19.88 5.18
C SER A 178 3.09 21.32 4.65
N GLN A 179 2.56 21.56 3.46
CA GLN A 179 2.64 22.89 2.81
C GLN A 179 1.26 23.53 2.61
N VAL A 180 0.28 22.75 2.14
CA VAL A 180 -1.05 23.30 1.79
C VAL A 180 -1.95 23.42 3.02
N ALA A 181 -2.05 22.36 3.82
CA ALA A 181 -2.92 22.37 4.99
C ALA A 181 -2.57 23.47 6.01
N PRO A 182 -1.28 23.76 6.32
CA PRO A 182 -0.93 24.89 7.19
C PRO A 182 -1.23 26.28 6.59
N ALA A 183 -1.27 26.38 5.26
CA ALA A 183 -1.57 27.63 4.57
C ALA A 183 -3.08 27.96 4.54
N LEU A 184 -3.94 26.96 4.82
CA LEU A 184 -5.36 27.17 4.91
C LEU A 184 -5.72 27.86 6.23
N PRO A 185 -6.68 28.80 6.25
CA PRO A 185 -7.10 29.50 7.47
C PRO A 185 -7.93 28.60 8.39
N VAL A 186 -7.30 27.51 8.86
CA VAL A 186 -7.91 26.58 9.82
C VAL A 186 -7.39 26.90 11.21
N SER A 187 -8.29 27.07 12.18
CA SER A 187 -7.91 27.30 13.56
C SER A 187 -7.25 26.06 14.15
N TYR A 188 -5.95 26.11 14.35
CA TYR A 188 -5.13 25.04 14.94
C TYR A 188 -5.28 24.90 16.46
N THR A 189 -6.19 25.61 17.11
CA THR A 189 -6.34 25.66 18.55
C THR A 189 -6.65 24.31 19.22
N HIS A 190 -6.97 23.28 18.44
CA HIS A 190 -7.26 21.92 18.94
C HIS A 190 -6.35 20.82 18.40
N LEU A 191 -5.33 21.16 17.62
CA LEU A 191 -4.37 20.22 17.04
C LEU A 191 -3.01 20.21 17.76
N THR A 192 -2.94 20.64 19.01
CA THR A 192 -1.80 20.29 19.86
C THR A 192 -1.88 18.80 20.14
N LEU A 193 -1.16 18.01 19.34
CA LEU A 193 -0.81 16.66 19.71
C LEU A 193 -0.20 16.72 21.12
N PRO A 194 -0.67 15.89 22.06
CA PRO A 194 0.05 15.74 23.31
C PRO A 194 1.47 15.30 22.96
N THR A 195 2.42 16.21 23.10
CA THR A 195 3.82 15.85 23.08
C THR A 195 4.00 14.93 24.28
N ASN A 196 4.07 13.61 24.05
CA ASN A 196 4.55 12.68 25.03
C ASN A 196 6.01 13.04 25.34
N ARG A 197 6.17 14.02 26.24
CA ARG A 197 7.34 14.10 27.09
C ARG A 197 7.03 13.18 28.27
N GLU A 198 7.34 11.91 28.09
CA GLU A 198 7.61 11.02 29.19
C GLU A 198 8.75 10.09 28.77
N VAL A 199 9.92 10.46 29.27
CA VAL A 199 11.11 9.72 29.70
C VAL A 199 11.48 8.47 28.91
#